data_1aac6124c5760f4b07fc08a9997d158e
#
_entry.id   1aac6124c5760f4b07fc08a9997d158e
#
_cell.length_a   1.000
_cell.length_b   1.000
_cell.length_c   1.000
_cell.angle_alpha   90.00
_cell.angle_beta   90.00
_cell.angle_gamma   90.00
#
_symmetry.space_group_name_H-M   'P 1'
#
loop_
_entity.id
_entity.type
_entity.pdbx_description
1 polymer ?
#
loop_
_entity_poly.entity_id
_entity_poly.type
_entity_poly.pdbx_seq_one_letter_code
_entity_poly.pdbx_strand_id
1 'polypeptide(L)'
;MIDPAFVRDYPDIVRAGLRNRGIAADADLDALASLEARRRAAIVEVEALKREQNRSGEEIARAKKEGRDPSAVFAANRERGQTIKQLEAGLEAIEEERRARLRTLPNLPAARVPVGSSAADNLEVRRVGEPRVFDFEPQAHWDLGPALGILDFERAARVSGARFSFLMGDGAKLSRALINFM
;
A
#
# COMPACT_ATOMS: atom_id res chain seq x y z
N MET A 1 -3.99 0.54 -0.04
CA MET A 1 -3.06 1.25 -0.97
C MET A 1 -3.65 1.20 -2.37
N ILE A 2 -3.69 2.31 -3.08
CA ILE A 2 -4.17 2.36 -4.46
C ILE A 2 -3.19 1.59 -5.34
N ASP A 3 -3.71 0.89 -6.37
CA ASP A 3 -2.87 0.21 -7.36
C ASP A 3 -1.97 1.24 -8.09
N PRO A 4 -0.65 1.05 -8.10
CA PRO A 4 0.29 1.93 -8.80
C PRO A 4 0.01 2.07 -10.30
N ALA A 5 -0.49 1.01 -10.95
CA ALA A 5 -0.87 1.07 -12.36
C ALA A 5 -2.09 1.97 -12.55
N PHE A 6 -3.07 1.88 -11.64
CA PHE A 6 -4.26 2.75 -11.69
C PHE A 6 -3.92 4.23 -11.51
N VAL A 7 -2.99 4.55 -10.58
CA VAL A 7 -2.53 5.95 -10.39
C VAL A 7 -1.85 6.48 -11.65
N ARG A 8 -1.06 5.65 -12.33
CA ARG A 8 -0.36 5.99 -13.56
C ARG A 8 -1.32 6.22 -14.74
N ASP A 9 -2.26 5.29 -14.91
CA ASP A 9 -3.09 5.22 -16.12
C ASP A 9 -4.34 6.12 -16.03
N TYR A 10 -4.80 6.42 -14.80
CA TYR A 10 -6.00 7.21 -14.53
C TYR A 10 -5.77 8.33 -13.51
N PRO A 11 -4.74 9.21 -13.69
CA PRO A 11 -4.37 10.22 -12.70
C PRO A 11 -5.51 11.21 -12.39
N ASP A 12 -6.32 11.54 -13.37
CA ASP A 12 -7.44 12.49 -13.18
C ASP A 12 -8.56 11.89 -12.32
N ILE A 13 -8.84 10.59 -12.47
CA ILE A 13 -9.81 9.88 -11.61
C ILE A 13 -9.29 9.83 -10.18
N VAL A 14 -8.01 9.55 -10.00
CA VAL A 14 -7.37 9.53 -8.67
C VAL A 14 -7.42 10.92 -8.04
N ARG A 15 -7.07 11.96 -8.79
CA ARG A 15 -7.10 13.35 -8.36
C ARG A 15 -8.50 13.77 -7.92
N ALA A 16 -9.51 13.51 -8.74
CA ALA A 16 -10.90 13.80 -8.41
C ALA A 16 -11.38 13.04 -7.16
N GLY A 17 -11.07 11.74 -7.05
CA GLY A 17 -11.44 10.92 -5.90
C GLY A 17 -10.80 11.39 -4.59
N LEU A 18 -9.54 11.85 -4.61
CA LEU A 18 -8.86 12.39 -3.44
C LEU A 18 -9.42 13.76 -3.05
N ARG A 19 -9.73 14.63 -4.01
CA ARG A 19 -10.41 15.90 -3.77
C ARG A 19 -11.79 15.71 -3.14
N ASN A 20 -12.56 14.71 -3.60
CA ASN A 20 -13.85 14.36 -3.01
C ASN A 20 -13.74 13.89 -1.55
N ARG A 21 -12.58 13.44 -1.12
CA ARG A 21 -12.25 13.16 0.29
C ARG A 21 -11.71 14.36 1.06
N GLY A 22 -11.65 15.54 0.45
CA GLY A 22 -11.04 16.73 1.05
C GLY A 22 -9.51 16.66 1.16
N ILE A 23 -8.85 15.83 0.34
CA ILE A 23 -7.40 15.62 0.40
C ILE A 23 -6.72 16.33 -0.77
N ALA A 24 -5.86 17.28 -0.46
CA ALA A 24 -5.02 17.98 -1.43
C ALA A 24 -3.77 17.14 -1.72
N ALA A 25 -3.83 16.28 -2.74
CA ALA A 25 -2.74 15.38 -3.11
C ALA A 25 -2.13 15.72 -4.48
N ASP A 26 -2.41 16.90 -5.03
CA ASP A 26 -1.95 17.27 -6.37
C ASP A 26 -0.42 17.19 -6.49
N ALA A 27 0.30 17.73 -5.53
CA ALA A 27 1.77 17.71 -5.51
C ALA A 27 2.35 16.27 -5.44
N ASP A 28 1.71 15.39 -4.67
CA ASP A 28 2.15 13.99 -4.58
C ASP A 28 1.89 13.23 -5.87
N LEU A 29 0.75 13.48 -6.53
CA LEU A 29 0.43 12.87 -7.82
C LEU A 29 1.36 13.35 -8.94
N ASP A 30 1.72 14.64 -8.95
CA ASP A 30 2.67 15.20 -9.91
C ASP A 30 4.08 14.65 -9.67
N ALA A 31 4.49 14.50 -8.41
CA ALA A 31 5.74 13.85 -8.05
C ALA A 31 5.78 12.37 -8.47
N LEU A 32 4.68 11.63 -8.27
CA LEU A 32 4.56 10.25 -8.74
C LEU A 32 4.65 10.12 -10.26
N ALA A 33 4.04 11.04 -11.01
CA ALA A 33 4.15 11.08 -12.47
C ALA A 33 5.59 11.34 -12.92
N SER A 34 6.31 12.26 -12.26
CA SER A 34 7.73 12.54 -12.52
C SER A 34 8.62 11.32 -12.22
N LEU A 35 8.38 10.65 -11.07
CA LEU A 35 9.12 9.44 -10.70
C LEU A 35 8.88 8.32 -11.72
N GLU A 36 7.66 8.14 -12.20
CA GLU A 36 7.34 7.13 -13.22
C GLU A 36 8.03 7.44 -14.56
N ALA A 37 8.11 8.69 -14.97
CA ALA A 37 8.86 9.10 -16.17
C ALA A 37 10.36 8.79 -16.04
N ARG A 38 10.95 9.15 -14.90
CA ARG A 38 12.38 8.86 -14.60
C ARG A 38 12.64 7.35 -14.55
N ARG A 39 11.74 6.60 -13.93
CA ARG A 39 11.81 5.14 -13.87
C ARG A 39 11.84 4.51 -15.25
N ARG A 40 10.91 4.91 -16.14
CA ARG A 40 10.85 4.38 -17.52
C ARG A 40 12.12 4.70 -18.30
N ALA A 41 12.63 5.94 -18.20
CA ALA A 41 13.87 6.32 -18.84
C ALA A 41 15.05 5.47 -18.37
N ALA A 42 15.20 5.29 -17.06
CA ALA A 42 16.25 4.47 -16.48
C ALA A 42 16.17 2.99 -16.91
N ILE A 43 14.97 2.41 -16.97
CA ILE A 43 14.78 1.03 -17.45
C ILE A 43 15.24 0.89 -18.90
N VAL A 44 14.83 1.80 -19.79
CA VAL A 44 15.20 1.77 -21.20
C VAL A 44 16.72 1.86 -21.36
N GLU A 45 17.38 2.72 -20.59
CA GLU A 45 18.83 2.91 -20.61
C GLU A 45 19.55 1.65 -20.09
N VAL A 46 19.15 1.10 -18.97
CA VAL A 46 19.70 -0.16 -18.40
C VAL A 46 19.57 -1.30 -19.41
N GLU A 47 18.41 -1.45 -20.04
CA GLU A 47 18.18 -2.50 -21.03
C GLU A 47 19.05 -2.31 -22.29
N ALA A 48 19.24 -1.08 -22.73
CA ALA A 48 20.12 -0.79 -23.86
C ALA A 48 21.57 -1.16 -23.53
N LEU A 49 22.07 -0.74 -22.38
CA LEU A 49 23.43 -1.06 -21.94
C LEU A 49 23.65 -2.57 -21.71
N LYS A 50 22.65 -3.28 -21.16
CA LYS A 50 22.71 -4.75 -21.02
C LYS A 50 22.75 -5.45 -22.38
N ARG A 51 22.00 -5.00 -23.36
CA ARG A 51 22.07 -5.53 -24.73
C ARG A 51 23.46 -5.34 -25.35
N GLU A 52 24.06 -4.17 -25.17
CA GLU A 52 25.42 -3.91 -25.64
C GLU A 52 26.45 -4.74 -24.88
N GLN A 53 26.27 -4.94 -23.57
CA GLN A 53 27.13 -5.79 -22.75
C GLN A 53 27.13 -7.23 -23.26
N ASN A 54 25.97 -7.76 -23.60
CA ASN A 54 25.84 -9.10 -24.17
C ASN A 54 26.54 -9.22 -25.55
N ARG A 55 26.36 -8.25 -26.44
CA ARG A 55 27.07 -8.20 -27.74
C ARG A 55 28.58 -8.15 -27.55
N SER A 56 29.06 -7.35 -26.63
CA SER A 56 30.49 -7.27 -26.31
C SER A 56 31.02 -8.61 -25.78
N GLY A 57 30.21 -9.36 -25.01
CA GLY A 57 30.55 -10.71 -24.57
C GLY A 57 30.78 -11.68 -25.72
N GLU A 58 29.90 -11.65 -26.74
CA GLU A 58 30.02 -12.45 -27.97
C GLU A 58 31.26 -12.04 -28.77
N GLU A 59 31.52 -10.74 -28.88
CA GLU A 59 32.68 -10.20 -29.57
C GLU A 59 34.00 -10.63 -28.90
N ILE A 60 34.07 -10.58 -27.58
CA ILE A 60 35.19 -11.08 -26.78
C ILE A 60 35.43 -12.55 -27.05
N ALA A 61 34.37 -13.37 -27.03
CA ALA A 61 34.45 -14.79 -27.30
C ALA A 61 34.97 -15.08 -28.71
N ARG A 62 34.52 -14.31 -29.73
CA ARG A 62 34.98 -14.41 -31.10
C ARG A 62 36.45 -13.99 -31.24
N ALA A 63 36.84 -12.84 -30.67
CA ALA A 63 38.21 -12.34 -30.72
C ALA A 63 39.19 -13.34 -30.12
N LYS A 64 38.85 -13.95 -28.98
CA LYS A 64 39.68 -15.02 -28.37
C LYS A 64 39.84 -16.24 -29.30
N LYS A 65 38.78 -16.64 -29.98
CA LYS A 65 38.80 -17.78 -30.91
C LYS A 65 39.65 -17.52 -32.14
N GLU A 66 39.71 -16.25 -32.57
CA GLU A 66 40.46 -15.77 -33.73
C GLU A 66 41.89 -15.33 -33.39
N GLY A 67 42.30 -15.41 -32.10
CA GLY A 67 43.63 -14.99 -31.64
C GLY A 67 43.82 -13.46 -31.63
N ARG A 68 42.76 -12.67 -31.72
CA ARG A 68 42.79 -11.20 -31.63
C ARG A 68 42.78 -10.73 -30.17
N ASP A 69 43.43 -9.60 -29.89
CA ASP A 69 43.45 -9.05 -28.55
C ASP A 69 42.08 -8.39 -28.22
N PRO A 70 41.35 -8.89 -27.20
CA PRO A 70 40.06 -8.33 -26.80
C PRO A 70 40.15 -7.26 -25.70
N SER A 71 41.35 -6.78 -25.34
CA SER A 71 41.57 -5.93 -24.16
C SER A 71 40.74 -4.65 -24.17
N ALA A 72 40.62 -3.99 -25.31
CA ALA A 72 39.81 -2.76 -25.45
C ALA A 72 38.31 -3.02 -25.21
N VAL A 73 37.82 -4.16 -25.72
CA VAL A 73 36.41 -4.56 -25.53
C VAL A 73 36.14 -4.91 -24.07
N PHE A 74 37.11 -5.55 -23.40
CA PHE A 74 37.03 -5.84 -21.95
C PHE A 74 36.96 -4.54 -21.12
N ALA A 75 37.80 -3.54 -21.42
CA ALA A 75 37.79 -2.26 -20.71
C ALA A 75 36.44 -1.57 -20.85
N ALA A 76 35.95 -1.40 -22.08
CA ALA A 76 34.64 -0.81 -22.36
C ALA A 76 33.47 -1.55 -21.69
N ASN A 77 33.55 -2.91 -21.67
CA ASN A 77 32.51 -3.72 -21.03
C ASN A 77 32.53 -3.60 -19.51
N ARG A 78 33.68 -3.40 -18.91
CA ARG A 78 33.82 -3.14 -17.46
C ARG A 78 33.22 -1.79 -17.08
N GLU A 79 33.49 -0.73 -17.84
CA GLU A 79 32.89 0.60 -17.64
C GLU A 79 31.38 0.56 -17.79
N ARG A 80 30.89 -0.12 -18.82
CA ARG A 80 29.45 -0.33 -19.02
C ARG A 80 28.82 -1.05 -17.84
N GLY A 81 29.47 -2.07 -17.31
CA GLY A 81 29.03 -2.79 -16.10
C GLY A 81 28.95 -1.88 -14.86
N GLN A 82 29.85 -0.92 -14.71
CA GLN A 82 29.79 0.08 -13.63
C GLN A 82 28.63 1.04 -13.82
N THR A 83 28.39 1.51 -15.03
CA THR A 83 27.26 2.39 -15.38
C THR A 83 25.93 1.68 -15.12
N ILE A 84 25.80 0.43 -15.52
CA ILE A 84 24.59 -0.38 -15.25
C ILE A 84 24.33 -0.46 -13.75
N LYS A 85 25.33 -0.74 -12.93
CA LYS A 85 25.17 -0.80 -11.47
C LYS A 85 24.72 0.54 -10.86
N GLN A 86 25.25 1.65 -11.36
CA GLN A 86 24.85 2.99 -10.89
C GLN A 86 23.40 3.30 -11.26
N LEU A 87 22.99 2.96 -12.48
CA LEU A 87 21.62 3.16 -12.95
C LEU A 87 20.62 2.24 -12.20
N GLU A 88 21.00 1.00 -11.93
CA GLU A 88 20.17 0.07 -11.14
C GLU A 88 20.01 0.55 -9.69
N ALA A 89 21.06 1.06 -9.05
CA ALA A 89 20.96 1.66 -7.73
C ALA A 89 20.06 2.93 -7.74
N GLY A 90 20.18 3.76 -8.79
CA GLY A 90 19.28 4.89 -8.99
C GLY A 90 17.82 4.47 -9.20
N LEU A 91 17.60 3.38 -9.93
CA LEU A 91 16.27 2.82 -10.15
C LEU A 91 15.65 2.31 -8.84
N GLU A 92 16.43 1.64 -7.98
CA GLU A 92 15.98 1.19 -6.68
C GLU A 92 15.55 2.37 -5.78
N ALA A 93 16.33 3.45 -5.78
CA ALA A 93 15.97 4.68 -5.05
C ALA A 93 14.66 5.30 -5.56
N ILE A 94 14.46 5.35 -6.88
CA ILE A 94 13.21 5.83 -7.49
C ILE A 94 12.03 4.95 -7.07
N GLU A 95 12.18 3.62 -7.08
CA GLU A 95 11.13 2.68 -6.68
C GLU A 95 10.77 2.81 -5.20
N GLU A 96 11.74 3.04 -4.32
CA GLU A 96 11.48 3.23 -2.89
C GLU A 96 10.75 4.56 -2.63
N GLU A 97 11.19 5.66 -3.26
CA GLU A 97 10.49 6.95 -3.16
C GLU A 97 9.05 6.83 -3.68
N ARG A 98 8.84 6.16 -4.83
CA ARG A 98 7.53 5.93 -5.40
C ARG A 98 6.63 5.14 -4.45
N ARG A 99 7.17 4.07 -3.85
CA ARG A 99 6.46 3.24 -2.88
C ARG A 99 6.11 4.02 -1.62
N ALA A 100 7.02 4.83 -1.11
CA ALA A 100 6.78 5.67 0.06
C ALA A 100 5.62 6.64 -0.18
N ARG A 101 5.59 7.34 -1.31
CA ARG A 101 4.50 8.26 -1.67
C ARG A 101 3.16 7.55 -1.89
N LEU A 102 3.15 6.39 -2.54
CA LEU A 102 1.93 5.60 -2.73
C LEU A 102 1.31 5.12 -1.41
N ARG A 103 2.14 4.86 -0.38
CA ARG A 103 1.66 4.47 0.95
C ARG A 103 0.94 5.58 1.69
N THR A 104 1.25 6.84 1.41
CA THR A 104 0.58 7.99 2.03
C THR A 104 -0.78 8.29 1.40
N LEU A 105 -1.01 7.86 0.17
CA LEU A 105 -2.28 8.09 -0.51
C LEU A 105 -3.38 7.17 0.05
N PRO A 106 -4.48 7.75 0.55
CA PRO A 106 -5.61 6.94 0.99
C PRO A 106 -6.38 6.36 -0.19
N ASN A 107 -7.15 5.29 0.05
CA ASN A 107 -7.98 4.68 -0.97
C ASN A 107 -9.06 5.64 -1.48
N LEU A 108 -9.46 5.47 -2.74
CA LEU A 108 -10.54 6.24 -3.34
C LEU A 108 -11.91 5.80 -2.82
N PRO A 109 -12.86 6.72 -2.66
CA PRO A 109 -14.22 6.36 -2.35
C PRO A 109 -14.88 5.64 -3.54
N ALA A 110 -15.80 4.72 -3.26
CA ALA A 110 -16.62 4.14 -4.31
C ALA A 110 -17.55 5.21 -4.90
N ALA A 111 -17.94 5.07 -6.17
CA ALA A 111 -18.77 6.06 -6.88
C ALA A 111 -20.13 6.34 -6.21
N ARG A 112 -20.65 5.40 -5.42
CA ARG A 112 -21.91 5.54 -4.67
C ARG A 112 -21.79 6.33 -3.37
N VAL A 113 -20.56 6.65 -2.94
CA VAL A 113 -20.35 7.41 -1.69
C VAL A 113 -20.60 8.88 -1.97
N PRO A 114 -21.49 9.56 -1.24
CA PRO A 114 -21.72 10.99 -1.41
C PRO A 114 -20.46 11.78 -1.04
N VAL A 115 -20.27 12.91 -1.71
CA VAL A 115 -19.23 13.86 -1.34
C VAL A 115 -19.75 14.66 -0.15
N GLY A 116 -18.99 14.67 0.94
CA GLY A 116 -19.38 15.36 2.17
C GLY A 116 -18.19 15.62 3.08
N SER A 117 -18.40 16.47 4.07
CA SER A 117 -17.38 16.89 5.04
C SER A 117 -17.56 16.26 6.42
N SER A 118 -18.72 15.68 6.69
CA SER A 118 -19.06 15.12 7.99
C SER A 118 -19.98 13.88 7.89
N ALA A 119 -20.22 13.24 9.01
CA ALA A 119 -21.16 12.12 9.09
C ALA A 119 -22.62 12.53 8.76
N ALA A 120 -22.97 13.81 8.89
CA ALA A 120 -24.30 14.32 8.53
C ALA A 120 -24.58 14.26 7.02
N ASP A 121 -23.53 14.22 6.20
CA ASP A 121 -23.63 14.11 4.75
C ASP A 121 -23.80 12.65 4.26
N ASN A 122 -23.76 11.68 5.18
CA ASN A 122 -23.94 10.28 4.84
C ASN A 122 -25.38 9.99 4.42
N LEU A 123 -25.51 9.28 3.28
CA LEU A 123 -26.81 8.79 2.83
C LEU A 123 -27.16 7.48 3.55
N GLU A 124 -28.27 7.46 4.26
CA GLU A 124 -28.81 6.22 4.80
C GLU A 124 -29.28 5.32 3.65
N VAL A 125 -28.60 4.17 3.47
CA VAL A 125 -28.89 3.24 2.36
C VAL A 125 -30.11 2.40 2.66
N ARG A 126 -30.24 1.93 3.90
CA ARG A 126 -31.35 1.07 4.34
C ARG A 126 -31.46 1.09 5.85
N ARG A 127 -32.70 1.13 6.34
CA ARG A 127 -33.05 0.90 7.75
C ARG A 127 -33.84 -0.41 7.87
N VAL A 128 -33.48 -1.25 8.81
CA VAL A 128 -34.17 -2.53 9.05
C VAL A 128 -34.45 -2.69 10.53
N GLY A 129 -35.76 -2.86 10.87
CA GLY A 129 -36.23 -2.96 12.25
C GLY A 129 -36.23 -1.62 12.97
N GLU A 130 -36.70 -1.65 14.19
CA GLU A 130 -36.70 -0.52 15.09
C GLU A 130 -35.99 -0.90 16.40
N PRO A 131 -35.27 0.04 17.05
CA PRO A 131 -34.70 -0.20 18.36
C PRO A 131 -35.79 -0.58 19.37
N ARG A 132 -35.53 -1.59 20.17
CA ARG A 132 -36.45 -1.98 21.24
C ARG A 132 -36.59 -0.85 22.25
N VAL A 133 -37.83 -0.50 22.58
CA VAL A 133 -38.12 0.40 23.68
C VAL A 133 -38.15 -0.39 24.97
N PHE A 134 -37.38 0.04 25.96
CA PHE A 134 -37.37 -0.57 27.29
C PHE A 134 -38.20 0.28 28.26
N ASP A 135 -38.86 -0.36 29.21
CA ASP A 135 -39.56 0.28 30.32
C ASP A 135 -38.66 0.57 31.54
N PHE A 136 -37.36 0.29 31.37
CA PHE A 136 -36.32 0.55 32.35
C PHE A 136 -35.12 1.24 31.66
N GLU A 137 -34.22 1.84 32.43
CA GLU A 137 -32.98 2.44 31.94
C GLU A 137 -31.96 1.34 31.60
N PRO A 138 -31.60 1.15 30.31
CA PRO A 138 -30.66 0.12 29.91
C PRO A 138 -29.23 0.47 30.32
N GLN A 139 -28.54 -0.49 30.93
CA GLN A 139 -27.15 -0.35 31.30
C GLN A 139 -26.22 -0.56 30.09
N ALA A 140 -25.06 0.11 30.08
CA ALA A 140 -24.07 -0.06 29.06
C ALA A 140 -23.34 -1.41 29.17
N HIS A 141 -22.79 -1.89 28.05
CA HIS A 141 -22.08 -3.19 28.04
C HIS A 141 -20.85 -3.25 28.95
N TRP A 142 -20.21 -2.11 29.20
CA TRP A 142 -19.06 -2.04 30.12
C TRP A 142 -19.46 -2.13 31.61
N ASP A 143 -20.73 -1.93 31.96
CA ASP A 143 -21.27 -2.17 33.28
C ASP A 143 -21.83 -3.60 33.39
N LEU A 144 -22.59 -4.02 32.37
CA LEU A 144 -23.19 -5.35 32.34
C LEU A 144 -22.16 -6.47 32.23
N GLY A 145 -21.14 -6.30 31.40
CA GLY A 145 -20.15 -7.34 31.13
C GLY A 145 -19.36 -7.77 32.39
N PRO A 146 -18.78 -6.84 33.16
CA PRO A 146 -18.15 -7.15 34.44
C PRO A 146 -19.13 -7.69 35.47
N ALA A 147 -20.33 -7.12 35.59
CA ALA A 147 -21.35 -7.58 36.55
C ALA A 147 -21.76 -9.04 36.25
N LEU A 148 -21.83 -9.46 35.01
CA LEU A 148 -22.12 -10.84 34.58
C LEU A 148 -20.86 -11.72 34.59
N GLY A 149 -19.66 -11.20 34.86
CA GLY A 149 -18.42 -11.96 34.82
C GLY A 149 -18.00 -12.44 33.43
N ILE A 150 -18.50 -11.80 32.37
CA ILE A 150 -18.21 -12.16 30.98
C ILE A 150 -17.19 -11.24 30.30
N LEU A 151 -16.92 -10.08 30.88
CA LEU A 151 -15.92 -9.11 30.44
C LEU A 151 -14.99 -8.70 31.58
N ASP A 152 -13.69 -8.55 31.28
CA ASP A 152 -12.69 -8.01 32.20
C ASP A 152 -11.81 -6.98 31.47
N PHE A 153 -12.10 -5.73 31.70
CA PHE A 153 -11.36 -4.63 31.12
C PHE A 153 -10.08 -4.33 31.89
N GLU A 154 -10.08 -4.54 33.22
CA GLU A 154 -8.95 -4.22 34.06
C GLU A 154 -7.75 -5.13 33.78
N ARG A 155 -7.98 -6.45 33.75
CA ARG A 155 -6.94 -7.41 33.38
C ARG A 155 -6.50 -7.24 31.93
N ALA A 156 -7.40 -6.95 31.01
CA ALA A 156 -7.07 -6.71 29.64
C ALA A 156 -6.18 -5.47 29.47
N ALA A 157 -6.46 -4.39 30.21
CA ALA A 157 -5.64 -3.19 30.20
C ALA A 157 -4.23 -3.43 30.74
N ARG A 158 -4.07 -4.28 31.78
CA ARG A 158 -2.76 -4.66 32.33
C ARG A 158 -1.91 -5.46 31.35
N VAL A 159 -2.53 -6.30 30.52
CA VAL A 159 -1.82 -7.20 29.58
C VAL A 159 -1.56 -6.52 28.23
N SER A 160 -2.54 -5.79 27.71
CA SER A 160 -2.53 -5.30 26.33
C SER A 160 -2.68 -3.77 26.19
N GLY A 161 -2.83 -3.07 27.31
CA GLY A 161 -3.03 -1.61 27.33
C GLY A 161 -4.51 -1.19 27.29
N ALA A 162 -4.73 0.11 27.21
CA ALA A 162 -6.08 0.70 27.22
C ALA A 162 -6.90 0.26 26.01
N ARG A 163 -8.22 0.17 26.18
CA ARG A 163 -9.22 -0.21 25.17
C ARG A 163 -9.23 -1.67 24.73
N PHE A 164 -8.49 -2.55 25.42
CA PHE A 164 -8.63 -3.98 25.28
C PHE A 164 -9.67 -4.53 26.26
N SER A 165 -10.29 -5.67 25.90
CA SER A 165 -11.22 -6.41 26.74
C SER A 165 -10.90 -7.89 26.71
N PHE A 166 -11.07 -8.59 27.84
CA PHE A 166 -11.05 -10.04 27.90
C PHE A 166 -12.48 -10.56 27.96
N LEU A 167 -12.76 -11.53 27.10
CA LEU A 167 -13.97 -12.35 27.20
C LEU A 167 -13.68 -13.49 28.19
N MET A 168 -14.54 -13.63 29.19
CA MET A 168 -14.41 -14.63 30.25
C MET A 168 -15.64 -15.56 30.32
N GLY A 169 -15.48 -16.69 30.93
CA GLY A 169 -16.58 -17.58 31.23
C GLY A 169 -17.48 -17.86 30.02
N ASP A 170 -18.76 -17.59 30.17
CA ASP A 170 -19.77 -17.81 29.13
C ASP A 170 -19.65 -16.83 27.96
N GLY A 171 -19.12 -15.64 28.17
CA GLY A 171 -18.79 -14.71 27.08
C GLY A 171 -17.75 -15.28 26.12
N ALA A 172 -16.71 -15.92 26.65
CA ALA A 172 -15.70 -16.58 25.83
C ALA A 172 -16.25 -17.83 25.12
N LYS A 173 -17.14 -18.58 25.78
CA LYS A 173 -17.82 -19.73 25.16
C LYS A 173 -18.72 -19.30 24.02
N LEU A 174 -19.54 -18.26 24.24
CA LEU A 174 -20.43 -17.72 23.22
C LEU A 174 -19.68 -17.22 21.99
N SER A 175 -18.57 -16.49 22.20
CA SER A 175 -17.71 -16.02 21.10
C SER A 175 -17.20 -17.18 20.24
N ARG A 176 -16.70 -18.26 20.87
CA ARG A 176 -16.25 -19.45 20.14
C ARG A 176 -17.40 -20.18 19.44
N ALA A 177 -18.58 -20.25 20.09
CA ALA A 177 -19.75 -20.86 19.50
C ALA A 177 -20.19 -20.10 18.23
N LEU A 178 -20.20 -18.79 18.26
CA LEU A 178 -20.50 -17.95 17.07
C LEU A 178 -19.50 -18.16 15.94
N ILE A 179 -18.20 -18.22 16.25
CA ILE A 179 -17.16 -18.49 15.23
C ILE A 179 -17.39 -19.88 14.58
N ASN A 180 -17.77 -20.89 15.37
CA ASN A 180 -18.03 -22.24 14.83
C ASN A 180 -19.35 -22.33 14.04
N PHE A 181 -20.31 -21.46 14.35
CA PHE A 181 -21.61 -21.42 13.67
C PHE A 181 -21.52 -20.71 12.29
N MET A 182 -20.66 -19.71 12.13
CA MET A 182 -20.46 -18.92 10.89
C MET A 182 -19.57 -19.64 9.89
#